data_8817585427636ca61a2b4382f39d9fd8
#
_entry.id   8817585427636ca61a2b4382f39d9fd8
#
_cell.length_a   1.000
_cell.length_b   1.000
_cell.length_c   1.000
_cell.angle_alpha   90.00
_cell.angle_beta   90.00
_cell.angle_gamma   90.00
#
_symmetry.space_group_name_H-M   'P 1'
#
loop_
_entity.id
_entity.type
_entity.pdbx_description
1 polymer ?
#
loop_
_entity_poly.entity_id
_entity_poly.type
_entity_poly.pdbx_seq_one_letter_code
_entity_poly.pdbx_strand_id
1 'polypeptide(L)' 'MKDFFEDKEKRIPGNMEYDIEQIRNELGKGMNIEKIAEKLNLDQAYVEFLFWFGI' A
#
# COMPACT_ATOMS: atom_id res chain seq x y z
N MET A 1 -16.73 -13.84 15.89
CA MET A 1 -16.42 -13.74 15.32
C MET A 1 -15.77 -13.17 14.86
N LYS A 2 -15.21 -13.19 14.62
CA LYS A 2 -14.66 -12.78 14.21
C LYS A 2 -14.40 -12.40 13.26
N ASP A 3 -14.13 -12.14 13.04
CA ASP A 3 -13.82 -11.73 12.31
C ASP A 3 -13.72 -11.55 11.11
N PHE A 4 -14.58 -11.41 10.95
CA PHE A 4 -14.53 -11.64 9.54
C PHE A 4 -13.70 -10.60 8.80
N PHE A 5 -13.54 -9.49 9.34
CA PHE A 5 -12.71 -8.48 8.68
C PHE A 5 -11.36 -8.32 9.35
N GLU A 6 -11.10 -9.09 10.34
CA GLU A 6 -9.87 -8.85 11.09
C GLU A 6 -8.63 -9.23 10.31
N ASP A 7 -8.67 -10.30 9.53
CA ASP A 7 -7.48 -10.67 8.78
C ASP A 7 -7.52 -10.16 7.36
N LYS A 8 -8.59 -9.49 6.99
CA LYS A 8 -8.68 -8.83 5.69
C LYS A 8 -8.46 -7.35 5.80
N GLU A 9 -8.41 -6.88 7.00
CA GLU A 9 -8.37 -5.45 7.25
C GLU A 9 -7.07 -4.86 6.77
N LYS A 10 -7.16 -3.85 5.96
CA LYS A 10 -5.98 -3.14 5.48
C LYS A 10 -5.70 -1.96 6.38
N ARG A 11 -4.45 -1.53 6.35
CA ARG A 11 -4.04 -0.38 7.11
C ARG A 11 -4.77 0.86 6.61
N ILE A 12 -5.25 1.68 7.52
CA ILE A 12 -5.91 2.93 7.15
C ILE A 12 -4.83 3.94 6.80
N PRO A 13 -4.88 4.52 5.59
CA PRO A 13 -3.87 5.50 5.18
C PRO A 13 -3.97 6.75 6.04
N GLY A 14 -2.89 7.05 6.74
CA GLY A 14 -2.88 8.23 7.60
C GLY A 14 -2.00 9.34 7.09
N ASN A 15 -1.00 9.00 6.29
CA ASN A 15 -0.05 9.97 5.78
C ASN A 15 0.31 9.62 4.35
N MET A 16 -0.27 10.36 3.43
CA MET A 16 -0.08 10.06 2.01
C MET A 16 1.37 10.26 1.58
N GLU A 17 2.02 11.29 2.08
CA GLU A 17 3.41 11.55 1.71
C GLU A 17 4.31 10.42 2.18
N TYR A 18 4.07 9.94 3.39
CA TYR A 18 4.85 8.82 3.91
C TYR A 18 4.64 7.57 3.05
N ASP A 19 3.40 7.31 2.70
CA ASP A 19 3.10 6.15 1.90
C ASP A 19 3.72 6.24 0.52
N ILE A 20 3.68 7.42 -0.08
CA ILE A 20 4.30 7.62 -1.39
C ILE A 20 5.79 7.33 -1.31
N GLU A 21 6.43 7.79 -0.27
CA GLU A 21 7.86 7.56 -0.11
C GLU A 21 8.16 6.08 0.04
N GLN A 22 7.35 5.36 0.82
CA GLN A 22 7.55 3.93 0.99
C GLN A 22 7.36 3.20 -0.33
N ILE A 23 6.34 3.56 -1.09
CA ILE A 23 6.09 2.94 -2.37
C ILE A 23 7.24 3.19 -3.32
N ARG A 24 7.72 4.42 -3.34
CA ARG A 24 8.85 4.78 -4.21
C ARG A 24 10.10 3.96 -3.86
N ASN A 25 10.36 3.80 -2.57
CA ASN A 25 11.50 3.01 -2.14
C ASN A 25 11.39 1.57 -2.60
N GLU A 26 10.21 0.99 -2.47
CA GLU A 26 10.04 -0.41 -2.85
C GLU A 26 10.11 -0.57 -4.36
N LEU A 27 9.61 0.40 -5.10
CA LEU A 27 9.74 0.37 -6.56
C LEU A 27 11.21 0.41 -6.96
N GLY A 28 12.01 1.18 -6.25
CA GLY A 28 13.44 1.26 -6.51
C GLY A 28 14.14 -0.06 -6.26
N LYS A 29 13.53 -0.93 -5.45
CA LYS A 29 14.08 -2.25 -5.19
C LYS A 29 13.60 -3.28 -6.20
N GLY A 30 12.78 -2.89 -7.14
CA GLY A 30 12.28 -3.80 -8.16
C GLY A 30 10.97 -4.48 -7.82
N MET A 31 10.30 -4.08 -6.77
CA MET A 31 9.02 -4.68 -6.40
C MET A 31 7.91 -4.08 -7.25
N ASN A 32 6.92 -4.93 -7.56
CA ASN A 32 5.77 -4.43 -8.31
C ASN A 32 4.67 -3.95 -7.35
N ILE A 33 3.65 -3.33 -7.93
CA ILE A 33 2.58 -2.72 -7.13
C ILE A 33 1.90 -3.74 -6.23
N GLU A 34 1.62 -4.90 -6.77
CA GLU A 34 0.92 -5.94 -6.02
C GLU A 34 1.72 -6.34 -4.77
N LYS A 35 3.01 -6.53 -4.94
CA LYS A 35 3.86 -6.92 -3.82
C LYS A 35 4.00 -5.79 -2.82
N ILE A 36 4.09 -4.58 -3.30
CA ILE A 36 4.21 -3.42 -2.42
C ILE A 36 2.96 -3.30 -1.55
N ALA A 37 1.80 -3.44 -2.16
CA ALA A 37 0.55 -3.36 -1.39
C ALA A 37 0.51 -4.43 -0.31
N GLU A 38 0.95 -5.62 -0.65
CA GLU A 38 1.00 -6.71 0.32
C GLU A 38 1.96 -6.41 1.46
N LYS A 39 3.14 -5.94 1.12
CA LYS A 39 4.16 -5.68 2.12
C LYS A 39 3.75 -4.56 3.07
N LEU A 40 3.14 -3.52 2.55
CA LEU A 40 2.73 -2.39 3.35
C LEU A 40 1.36 -2.58 3.98
N ASN A 41 0.71 -3.69 3.68
CA ASN A 41 -0.65 -3.98 4.17
C ASN A 41 -1.61 -2.88 3.78
N LEU A 42 -1.51 -2.44 2.54
CA LEU A 42 -2.37 -1.40 1.99
C LEU A 42 -3.24 -1.98 0.89
N ASP A 43 -4.37 -1.34 0.64
CA ASP A 43 -5.22 -1.74 -0.46
C ASP A 43 -4.49 -1.48 -1.77
N GLN A 44 -4.54 -2.45 -2.68
CA GLN A 44 -3.82 -2.32 -3.93
C GLN A 44 -4.31 -1.12 -4.74
N ALA A 45 -5.61 -0.86 -4.72
CA ALA A 45 -6.15 0.28 -5.45
C ALA A 45 -5.58 1.59 -4.93
N TYR A 46 -5.39 1.67 -3.61
CA TYR A 46 -4.80 2.85 -3.01
C TYR A 46 -3.34 3.02 -3.44
N VAL A 47 -2.59 1.93 -3.48
CA VAL A 47 -1.21 1.98 -3.91
C VAL A 47 -1.13 2.40 -5.37
N GLU A 48 -2.02 1.86 -6.19
CA GLU A 48 -2.07 2.25 -7.59
C GLU A 48 -2.40 3.72 -7.75
N PHE A 49 -3.33 4.21 -6.94
CA PHE A 49 -3.68 5.62 -6.97
C PHE A 49 -2.47 6.49 -6.67
N LEU A 50 -1.72 6.13 -5.63
CA LEU A 50 -0.54 6.90 -5.27
C LEU A 50 0.54 6.79 -6.34
N PHE A 51 0.65 5.64 -6.95
CA PHE A 51 1.62 5.45 -8.02
C PHE A 51 1.33 6.39 -9.20
N TRP A 52 0.07 6.49 -9.55
CA TRP A 52 -0.31 7.32 -10.70
C TRP A 52 -0.23 8.81 -10.40
N PHE A 53 -0.51 9.21 -9.18
CA PHE A 53 -0.66 10.64 -8.86
C PHE A 53 0.45 11.19 -7.98
N GLY A 54 1.20 10.34 -7.31
CA GLY A 54 2.20 10.82 -6.38
C GLY A 54 3.62 10.47 -6.77
N ILE A 55 3.77 9.56 -7.68
CA ILE A 55 5.07 9.10 -8.12
C ILE A 55 5.21 9.32 -9.61
#